data_712670a6d290120a30267fb1547c3714
#
_entry.id   712670a6d290120a30267fb1547c3714
#
_cell.length_a   1.000
_cell.length_b   1.000
_cell.length_c   1.000
_cell.angle_alpha   90.00
_cell.angle_beta   90.00
_cell.angle_gamma   90.00
#
_symmetry.space_group_name_H-M   'P 1'
#
loop_
_entity.id
_entity.type
_entity.pdbx_description
1 polymer ?
#
loop_
_entity_poly.entity_id
_entity_poly.type
_entity_poly.pdbx_seq_one_letter_code
_entity_poly.pdbx_strand_id
1 'polypeptide(L)'
;PKDIGALYTYDAFSYLPWVALERFAFCGPGEAAAFTQDGGIELGGRLPMNTSGGLLSEAHLNGWGNHIEIVRQLRGECGERQVKDIEIAMYGAAYGDAIIYRR
;
A
#
# COMPACT_ATOMS: atom_id res chain seq x y z
N PRO A 1 -11.29 -1.62 6.41
CA PRO A 1 -10.16 -2.17 5.64
C PRO A 1 -10.58 -2.93 4.39
N LYS A 2 -11.65 -3.72 4.46
CA LYS A 2 -12.11 -4.59 3.36
C LYS A 2 -12.46 -3.87 2.05
N ASP A 3 -12.73 -2.57 2.10
CA ASP A 3 -13.07 -1.77 0.91
C ASP A 3 -11.82 -1.13 0.28
N ILE A 4 -10.66 -1.24 0.93
CA ILE A 4 -9.40 -0.71 0.43
C ILE A 4 -8.81 -1.65 -0.62
N GLY A 5 -8.69 -1.18 -1.85
CA GLY A 5 -8.17 -1.94 -2.97
C GLY A 5 -6.65 -2.00 -3.06
N ALA A 6 -5.94 -1.04 -2.45
CA ALA A 6 -4.49 -1.04 -2.34
C ALA A 6 -4.04 -0.20 -1.14
N LEU A 7 -2.97 -0.62 -0.49
CA LEU A 7 -2.35 0.09 0.63
C LEU A 7 -0.97 0.62 0.23
N TYR A 8 -0.74 1.87 0.53
CA TYR A 8 0.54 2.53 0.34
C TYR A 8 1.05 2.99 1.70
N THR A 9 2.30 2.69 1.99
CA THR A 9 2.89 2.98 3.29
C THR A 9 4.32 3.47 3.13
N TYR A 10 4.74 4.30 4.08
CA TYR A 10 6.14 4.73 4.18
C TYR A 10 7.00 3.55 4.60
N ASP A 11 7.86 3.11 3.71
CA ASP A 11 8.64 1.88 3.85
C ASP A 11 10.15 2.15 3.99
N ALA A 12 10.52 3.16 4.78
CA ALA A 12 11.92 3.50 5.08
C ALA A 12 12.69 2.34 5.73
N PHE A 13 12.01 1.48 6.45
CA PHE A 13 12.53 0.24 7.03
C PHE A 13 11.59 -0.91 6.71
N SER A 14 12.12 -2.10 6.48
CA SER A 14 11.38 -3.28 6.03
C SER A 14 10.23 -3.73 6.96
N TYR A 15 10.31 -3.44 8.24
CA TYR A 15 9.26 -3.79 9.20
C TYR A 15 8.08 -2.79 9.22
N LEU A 16 8.25 -1.56 8.74
CA LEU A 16 7.21 -0.54 8.80
C LEU A 16 5.92 -0.93 8.06
N PRO A 17 5.96 -1.56 6.89
CA PRO A 17 4.76 -2.07 6.25
C PRO A 17 3.99 -3.09 7.12
N TRP A 18 4.68 -3.96 7.84
CA TRP A 18 4.04 -4.89 8.76
C TRP A 18 3.34 -4.18 9.91
N VAL A 19 3.99 -3.17 10.49
CA VAL A 19 3.38 -2.35 11.55
C VAL A 19 2.13 -1.63 11.01
N ALA A 20 2.18 -1.12 9.78
CA ALA A 20 1.02 -0.47 9.17
C ALA A 20 -0.15 -1.45 8.97
N LEU A 21 0.11 -2.66 8.46
CA LEU A 21 -0.91 -3.70 8.29
C LEU A 21 -1.66 -4.00 9.59
N GLU A 22 -0.93 -4.16 10.67
CA GLU A 22 -1.52 -4.47 11.99
C GLU A 22 -2.25 -3.25 12.58
N ARG A 23 -1.65 -2.06 12.54
CA ARG A 23 -2.24 -0.84 13.10
C ARG A 23 -3.54 -0.42 12.41
N PHE A 24 -3.63 -0.62 11.12
CA PHE A 24 -4.85 -0.30 10.35
C PHE A 24 -5.81 -1.48 10.23
N ALA A 25 -5.58 -2.54 11.00
CA ALA A 25 -6.44 -3.72 11.12
C ALA A 25 -6.69 -4.46 9.79
N PHE A 26 -5.69 -4.49 8.90
CA PHE A 26 -5.70 -5.39 7.74
C PHE A 26 -5.43 -6.84 8.14
N CYS A 27 -4.72 -7.04 9.24
CA CYS A 27 -4.50 -8.33 9.90
C CYS A 27 -4.45 -8.12 11.42
N GLY A 28 -4.48 -9.21 12.17
CA GLY A 28 -4.38 -9.16 13.63
C GLY A 28 -2.94 -8.92 14.11
N PRO A 29 -2.76 -8.58 15.40
CA PRO A 29 -1.44 -8.40 15.99
C PRO A 29 -0.55 -9.65 15.81
N GLY A 30 0.66 -9.47 15.31
CA GLY A 30 1.60 -10.58 15.05
C GLY A 30 1.33 -11.37 13.77
N GLU A 31 0.32 -11.01 12.98
CA GLU A 31 -0.07 -11.74 11.77
C GLU A 31 0.49 -11.14 10.47
N ALA A 32 1.15 -10.00 10.53
CA ALA A 32 1.60 -9.30 9.32
C ALA A 32 2.53 -10.16 8.45
N ALA A 33 3.45 -10.91 9.06
CA ALA A 33 4.35 -11.79 8.31
C ALA A 33 3.58 -12.85 7.51
N ALA A 34 2.60 -13.52 8.11
CA ALA A 34 1.76 -14.50 7.44
C ALA A 34 0.86 -13.84 6.38
N PHE A 35 0.34 -12.64 6.66
CA PHE A 35 -0.48 -11.87 5.73
C PHE A 35 0.27 -11.52 4.43
N THR A 36 1.57 -11.25 4.52
CA THR A 36 2.39 -10.85 3.37
C THR A 36 2.95 -12.02 2.57
N GLN A 37 2.81 -13.25 3.07
CA GLN A 37 3.27 -14.44 2.35
C GLN A 37 2.39 -14.81 1.16
N ASP A 38 2.89 -15.67 0.29
CA ASP A 38 2.16 -16.25 -0.85
C ASP A 38 1.60 -15.20 -1.82
N GLY A 39 2.33 -14.09 -2.02
CA GLY A 39 1.93 -13.04 -2.94
C GLY A 39 0.76 -12.16 -2.44
N GLY A 40 0.43 -12.22 -1.16
CA GLY A 40 -0.73 -11.51 -0.60
C GLY A 40 -0.72 -9.99 -0.82
N ILE A 41 0.47 -9.39 -0.87
CA ILE A 41 0.66 -7.94 -1.07
C ILE A 41 1.21 -7.57 -2.45
N GLU A 42 1.42 -8.56 -3.30
CA GLU A 42 1.88 -8.34 -4.67
C GLU A 42 0.74 -7.84 -5.57
N LEU A 43 1.09 -7.36 -6.74
CA LEU A 43 0.10 -6.99 -7.75
C LEU A 43 -0.75 -8.23 -8.09
N GLY A 44 -2.07 -8.09 -7.98
CA GLY A 44 -3.00 -9.22 -8.11
C GLY A 44 -3.24 -10.02 -6.83
N GLY A 45 -2.51 -9.73 -5.75
CA GLY A 45 -2.76 -10.31 -4.43
C GLY A 45 -4.00 -9.70 -3.75
N ARG A 46 -4.27 -10.16 -2.53
CA ARG A 46 -5.47 -9.71 -1.78
C ARG A 46 -5.43 -8.23 -1.37
N LEU A 47 -4.23 -7.67 -1.18
CA LEU A 47 -4.02 -6.26 -0.86
C LEU A 47 -2.72 -5.78 -1.49
N PRO A 48 -2.71 -5.36 -2.75
CA PRO A 48 -1.52 -4.79 -3.37
C PRO A 48 -0.93 -3.64 -2.56
N MET A 49 0.37 -3.66 -2.32
CA MET A 49 1.06 -2.63 -1.54
C MET A 49 2.20 -2.02 -2.34
N ASN A 50 2.37 -0.69 -2.19
CA ASN A 50 3.50 0.06 -2.76
C ASN A 50 3.82 -0.36 -4.20
N THR A 51 2.84 -0.32 -5.07
CA THR A 51 2.90 -0.87 -6.43
C THR A 51 3.94 -0.22 -7.34
N SER A 52 4.46 0.96 -6.98
CA SER A 52 5.59 1.61 -7.66
C SER A 52 6.96 1.05 -7.26
N GLY A 53 7.00 0.16 -6.26
CA GLY A 53 8.21 -0.37 -5.67
C GLY A 53 8.66 0.34 -4.39
N GLY A 54 7.90 1.33 -3.93
CA GLY A 54 8.15 2.05 -2.70
C GLY A 54 9.37 2.97 -2.75
N LEU A 55 9.87 3.36 -1.58
CA LEU A 55 10.99 4.30 -1.45
C LEU A 55 12.30 3.78 -2.05
N LEU A 56 12.50 2.46 -2.04
CA LEU A 56 13.70 1.84 -2.58
C LEU A 56 13.79 2.00 -4.11
N SER A 57 12.67 1.92 -4.80
CA SER A 57 12.62 2.01 -6.27
C SER A 57 12.46 3.43 -6.77
N GLU A 58 11.73 4.27 -6.07
CA GLU A 58 11.40 5.61 -6.57
C GLU A 58 12.30 6.71 -6.01
N ALA A 59 12.33 6.91 -4.77
CA ALA A 59 13.14 7.82 -3.97
C ALA A 59 12.47 8.05 -2.62
N HIS A 60 13.21 8.57 -1.68
CA HIS A 60 12.66 8.83 -0.33
C HIS A 60 11.48 9.81 -0.36
N LEU A 61 11.68 11.03 -0.81
CA LEU A 61 10.68 12.12 -0.95
C LEU A 61 9.66 12.20 0.20
N ASN A 62 10.02 11.75 1.39
CA ASN A 62 9.13 11.66 2.56
C ASN A 62 7.80 10.91 2.28
N GLY A 63 7.83 9.93 1.38
CA GLY A 63 6.65 9.15 1.00
C GLY A 63 5.75 9.77 -0.06
N TRP A 64 6.08 10.94 -0.59
CA TRP A 64 5.27 11.61 -1.63
C TRP A 64 5.12 10.79 -2.91
N GLY A 65 6.10 9.96 -3.25
CA GLY A 65 6.00 9.02 -4.37
C GLY A 65 4.79 8.09 -4.25
N ASN A 66 4.48 7.64 -3.05
CA ASN A 66 3.28 6.82 -2.78
C ASN A 66 1.97 7.57 -3.08
N HIS A 67 1.89 8.85 -2.71
CA HIS A 67 0.69 9.66 -3.01
C HIS A 67 0.51 9.87 -4.51
N ILE A 68 1.59 10.11 -5.24
CA ILE A 68 1.57 10.22 -6.70
C ILE A 68 1.10 8.91 -7.32
N GLU A 69 1.64 7.79 -6.88
CA GLU A 69 1.24 6.47 -7.36
C GLU A 69 -0.24 6.18 -7.11
N ILE A 70 -0.76 6.50 -5.92
CA ILE A 70 -2.19 6.37 -5.61
C ILE A 70 -3.05 7.12 -6.62
N VAL A 71 -2.73 8.38 -6.88
CA VAL A 71 -3.50 9.20 -7.83
C VAL A 71 -3.46 8.59 -9.23
N ARG A 72 -2.31 8.13 -9.68
CA ARG A 72 -2.15 7.48 -10.99
C ARG A 72 -2.91 6.16 -11.07
N GLN A 73 -2.88 5.35 -10.01
CA GLN A 73 -3.65 4.11 -9.92
C GLN A 73 -5.16 4.37 -10.05
N LEU A 74 -5.68 5.34 -9.29
CA LEU A 74 -7.09 5.69 -9.33
C LEU A 74 -7.53 6.29 -10.68
N ARG A 75 -6.61 6.88 -11.43
CA ARG A 75 -6.82 7.38 -12.79
C ARG A 75 -6.68 6.30 -13.88
N GLY A 76 -6.21 5.09 -13.53
CA GLY A 76 -5.95 4.04 -14.50
C GLY A 76 -4.71 4.28 -15.37
N GLU A 77 -3.71 4.99 -14.87
CA GLU A 77 -2.52 5.46 -15.61
C GLU A 77 -1.26 4.64 -15.33
N CYS A 78 -1.36 3.48 -14.68
CA CYS A 78 -0.18 2.75 -14.20
C CYS A 78 0.29 1.61 -15.14
N GLY A 79 -0.35 1.39 -16.28
CA GLY A 79 0.09 0.38 -17.25
C GLY A 79 0.15 -1.03 -16.64
N GLU A 80 1.30 -1.69 -16.73
CA GLU A 80 1.48 -3.07 -16.26
C GLU A 80 1.35 -3.24 -14.75
N ARG A 81 1.61 -2.19 -13.95
CA ARG A 81 1.44 -2.23 -12.50
C ARG A 81 0.08 -1.75 -12.03
N GLN A 82 -0.88 -1.58 -12.96
CA GLN A 82 -2.23 -1.13 -12.64
C GLN A 82 -2.96 -2.16 -11.78
N VAL A 83 -3.43 -1.74 -10.60
CA VAL A 83 -4.34 -2.53 -9.77
C VAL A 83 -5.71 -2.57 -10.45
N LYS A 84 -6.20 -3.78 -10.70
CA LYS A 84 -7.47 -3.96 -11.40
C LYS A 84 -8.64 -3.45 -10.57
N ASP A 85 -9.54 -2.71 -11.21
CA ASP A 85 -10.81 -2.23 -10.63
C ASP A 85 -10.66 -1.47 -9.31
N ILE A 86 -9.53 -0.77 -9.12
CA ILE A 86 -9.29 0.00 -7.90
C ILE A 86 -10.21 1.23 -7.84
N GLU A 87 -10.93 1.38 -6.74
CA GLU A 87 -11.79 2.54 -6.47
C GLU A 87 -11.36 3.31 -5.24
N ILE A 88 -10.81 2.62 -4.24
CA ILE A 88 -10.37 3.21 -2.99
C ILE A 88 -8.96 2.74 -2.69
N ALA A 89 -8.07 3.67 -2.46
CA ALA A 89 -6.71 3.40 -2.00
C ALA A 89 -6.43 4.15 -0.70
N MET A 90 -5.55 3.61 0.11
CA MET A 90 -5.18 4.20 1.38
C MET A 90 -3.66 4.43 1.41
N TYR A 91 -3.26 5.62 1.84
CA TYR A 91 -1.93 5.83 2.39
C TYR A 91 -2.02 5.71 3.91
N GLY A 92 -1.18 4.87 4.51
CA GLY A 92 -1.19 4.67 5.95
C GLY A 92 0.23 4.46 6.46
N ALA A 93 0.78 5.44 7.18
CA ALA A 93 2.09 5.31 7.79
C ALA A 93 2.03 4.57 9.14
N ALA A 94 3.08 3.81 9.44
CA ALA A 94 3.18 3.06 10.70
C ALA A 94 3.04 3.95 11.96
N TYR A 95 3.27 5.25 11.83
CA TYR A 95 3.15 6.22 12.91
C TYR A 95 1.71 6.71 13.18
N GLY A 96 0.74 6.28 12.36
CA GLY A 96 -0.67 6.56 12.55
C GLY A 96 -1.28 7.56 11.58
N ASP A 97 -0.49 8.20 10.73
CA ASP A 97 -1.01 9.07 9.68
C ASP A 97 -1.73 8.25 8.62
N ALA A 98 -2.91 8.68 8.21
CA ALA A 98 -3.69 7.99 7.18
C ALA A 98 -4.45 8.97 6.30
N ILE A 99 -4.46 8.68 5.00
CA ILE A 99 -5.27 9.38 4.01
C ILE A 99 -5.95 8.34 3.13
N ILE A 100 -7.25 8.48 2.95
CA ILE A 100 -8.03 7.63 2.05
C ILE A 100 -8.32 8.43 0.78
N TYR A 101 -7.99 7.84 -0.35
CA TYR A 101 -8.25 8.38 -1.67
C TYR A 101 -9.35 7.57 -2.35
N ARG A 102 -10.22 8.26 -3.04
CA ARG A 102 -11.33 7.67 -3.78
C ARG A 102 -11.32 8.17 -5.22
N ARG A 103 -11.63 7.25 -6.13
CA ARG A 103 -11.87 7.57 -7.53
C ARG A 103 -13.11 8.44 -7.73
#